data_e9edd9efa5233413c30d3f79795ed93e
#
_entry.id   e9edd9efa5233413c30d3f79795ed93e
#
_cell.length_a   1.000
_cell.length_b   1.000
_cell.length_c   1.000
_cell.angle_alpha   90.00
_cell.angle_beta   90.00
_cell.angle_gamma   90.00
#
_symmetry.space_group_name_H-M   'P 1'
#
loop_
_entity.id
_entity.type
_entity.pdbx_description
1 polymer ?
#
loop_
_entity_poly.entity_id
_entity_poly.type
_entity_poly.pdbx_seq_one_letter_code
_entity_poly.pdbx_strand_id
1 'polypeptide(L)'
;MLEFNGYKLKNEGKNVFINQFPYESVITMKSHLSNLIQSNLGLNDILGLSYDMRTELAEIIGNFYYNEDKGLENTWILKPINMSRSMDMLITDNLKEIIRAVETGPKICQKYINSPLLMNNKKFDLRFIIAVKNLLPLELYFYEKMFWIRSANKDYNKESLSFDDYEVHFTVMNYSKFGMQTIYDKDFIQYLKEKNVEWEPIFKKLKEKVKKVFLLACKDCPQMINYTSRAIYGLDAMLDNELEPHIIEINYQPDCTRACKFVPEYYNDIFSTLYFEKDSGMNKV
;
A
#
# COMPACT_ATOMS: atom_id res chain seq x y z
N MET A 1 19.22 1.27 7.08
CA MET A 1 18.28 1.23 8.22
C MET A 1 18.40 2.56 8.93
N LEU A 2 17.37 3.41 8.90
CA LEU A 2 17.38 4.65 9.68
C LEU A 2 17.28 4.22 11.15
N GLU A 3 18.32 4.48 11.92
CA GLU A 3 18.32 4.22 13.35
C GLU A 3 17.24 5.08 14.02
N PHE A 4 16.37 4.43 14.81
CA PHE A 4 15.40 5.13 15.63
C PHE A 4 16.11 5.94 16.73
N ASN A 5 16.27 7.23 16.49
CA ASN A 5 16.97 8.14 17.39
C ASN A 5 16.15 8.56 18.65
N GLY A 6 14.98 7.96 18.87
CA GLY A 6 14.13 8.25 20.05
C GLY A 6 14.82 8.02 21.41
N TYR A 7 15.87 7.20 21.43
CA TYR A 7 16.66 6.96 22.65
C TYR A 7 17.43 8.20 23.15
N LYS A 8 17.93 9.03 22.24
CA LYS A 8 18.64 10.27 22.61
C LYS A 8 17.71 11.30 23.23
N LEU A 9 16.48 11.41 22.75
CA LEU A 9 15.53 12.40 23.24
C LEU A 9 14.95 12.06 24.64
N LYS A 10 14.83 10.76 24.97
CA LYS A 10 14.42 10.32 26.33
C LYS A 10 15.44 10.66 27.41
N ASN A 11 16.72 10.63 27.09
CA ASN A 11 17.80 10.90 28.05
C ASN A 11 17.96 12.39 28.39
N GLU A 12 17.29 13.30 27.64
CA GLU A 12 17.33 14.74 27.91
C GLU A 12 16.19 15.23 28.84
N GLY A 13 15.42 14.32 29.43
CA GLY A 13 14.36 14.65 30.40
C GLY A 13 13.14 15.39 29.83
N LYS A 14 13.02 15.45 28.51
CA LYS A 14 11.88 16.09 27.82
C LYS A 14 10.87 15.04 27.38
N ASN A 15 9.59 15.25 27.70
CA ASN A 15 8.47 14.49 27.11
C ASN A 15 8.27 14.96 25.65
N VAL A 16 9.01 14.35 24.72
CA VAL A 16 8.95 14.67 23.29
C VAL A 16 8.21 13.56 22.58
N PHE A 17 7.19 13.91 21.79
CA PHE A 17 6.59 13.01 20.85
C PHE A 17 7.45 12.86 19.61
N ILE A 18 7.52 11.63 19.07
CA ILE A 18 8.31 11.28 17.89
C ILE A 18 7.33 10.87 16.80
N ASN A 19 7.51 11.43 15.60
CA ASN A 19 6.65 11.14 14.45
C ASN A 19 7.04 9.85 13.69
N GLN A 20 7.55 8.87 14.41
CA GLN A 20 7.99 7.58 13.90
C GLN A 20 7.83 6.51 14.96
N PHE A 21 7.37 5.33 14.59
CA PHE A 21 7.44 4.15 15.47
C PHE A 21 8.77 3.43 15.26
N PRO A 22 9.37 2.87 16.35
CA PRO A 22 10.52 1.98 16.20
C PRO A 22 10.12 0.78 15.33
N TYR A 23 11.06 0.26 14.52
CA TYR A 23 10.85 -0.90 13.65
C TYR A 23 9.66 -0.81 12.68
N GLU A 24 9.16 0.38 12.37
CA GLU A 24 8.04 0.54 11.40
C GLU A 24 8.35 0.00 10.00
N SER A 25 9.61 -0.33 9.72
CA SER A 25 10.01 -1.06 8.52
C SER A 25 9.27 -2.39 8.35
N VAL A 26 8.75 -2.98 9.43
CA VAL A 26 7.92 -4.20 9.38
C VAL A 26 6.70 -4.02 8.49
N ILE A 27 6.13 -2.82 8.46
CA ILE A 27 4.94 -2.51 7.63
C ILE A 27 5.27 -1.65 6.42
N THR A 28 6.40 -0.92 6.41
CA THR A 28 6.71 0.03 5.35
C THR A 28 7.70 -0.50 4.30
N MET A 29 8.45 -1.56 4.60
CA MET A 29 9.28 -2.24 3.62
C MET A 29 8.52 -3.39 2.96
N LYS A 30 8.54 -3.44 1.62
CA LYS A 30 7.80 -4.44 0.83
C LYS A 30 8.07 -5.88 1.27
N SER A 31 9.35 -6.24 1.51
CA SER A 31 9.72 -7.58 1.94
C SER A 31 9.21 -7.91 3.35
N HIS A 32 9.32 -6.96 4.27
CA HIS A 32 8.88 -7.19 5.64
C HIS A 32 7.36 -7.29 5.72
N LEU A 33 6.63 -6.41 5.02
CA LEU A 33 5.17 -6.46 4.96
C LEU A 33 4.69 -7.77 4.31
N SER A 34 5.35 -8.22 3.23
CA SER A 34 5.06 -9.51 2.61
C SER A 34 5.23 -10.66 3.61
N ASN A 35 6.39 -10.72 4.26
CA ASN A 35 6.67 -11.78 5.25
C ASN A 35 5.69 -11.74 6.44
N LEU A 36 5.35 -10.54 6.93
CA LEU A 36 4.36 -10.36 7.99
C LEU A 36 3.01 -10.98 7.62
N ILE A 37 2.52 -10.72 6.41
CA ILE A 37 1.23 -11.22 5.94
C ILE A 37 1.29 -12.73 5.71
N GLN A 38 2.33 -13.25 5.06
CA GLN A 38 2.43 -14.66 4.72
C GLN A 38 2.70 -15.58 5.91
N SER A 39 3.45 -15.11 6.92
CA SER A 39 3.65 -15.85 8.16
C SER A 39 2.37 -16.09 8.95
N ASN A 40 1.28 -15.38 8.59
CA ASN A 40 -0.02 -15.49 9.23
C ASN A 40 -1.02 -16.09 8.23
N LEU A 41 -1.24 -17.40 8.32
CA LEU A 41 -2.09 -18.18 7.41
C LEU A 41 -3.48 -17.55 7.21
N GLY A 42 -3.93 -17.51 5.95
CA GLY A 42 -5.27 -17.04 5.59
C GLY A 42 -5.40 -15.53 5.35
N LEU A 43 -4.29 -14.80 5.22
CA LEU A 43 -4.29 -13.35 5.02
C LEU A 43 -3.77 -12.92 3.63
N ASN A 44 -3.63 -13.85 2.69
CA ASN A 44 -3.20 -13.56 1.32
C ASN A 44 -4.16 -12.63 0.57
N ASP A 45 -5.41 -12.49 1.05
CA ASP A 45 -6.39 -11.54 0.54
C ASP A 45 -6.04 -10.07 0.85
N ILE A 46 -5.12 -9.82 1.77
CA ILE A 46 -4.72 -8.45 2.15
C ILE A 46 -3.77 -7.86 1.10
N LEU A 47 -2.71 -8.59 0.75
CA LEU A 47 -1.61 -8.11 -0.10
C LEU A 47 -1.51 -8.87 -1.42
N GLY A 48 -2.11 -10.04 -1.52
CA GLY A 48 -1.87 -11.02 -2.57
C GLY A 48 -0.62 -11.86 -2.30
N LEU A 49 -0.59 -13.06 -2.91
CA LEU A 49 0.53 -13.98 -2.78
C LEU A 49 1.83 -13.33 -3.26
N SER A 50 2.86 -13.33 -2.42
CA SER A 50 4.13 -12.69 -2.72
C SER A 50 5.29 -13.43 -2.07
N TYR A 51 6.48 -13.32 -2.66
CA TYR A 51 7.68 -14.04 -2.26
C TYR A 51 8.90 -13.11 -2.27
N ASP A 52 9.81 -13.29 -1.33
CA ASP A 52 11.12 -12.67 -1.38
C ASP A 52 12.04 -13.48 -2.31
N MET A 53 12.40 -12.92 -3.45
CA MET A 53 13.19 -13.63 -4.47
C MET A 53 14.59 -14.04 -4.00
N ARG A 54 15.07 -13.49 -2.89
CA ARG A 54 16.39 -13.86 -2.30
C ARG A 54 16.36 -15.20 -1.59
N THR A 55 15.20 -15.59 -1.05
CA THR A 55 15.06 -16.74 -0.16
C THR A 55 14.00 -17.74 -0.59
N GLU A 56 13.05 -17.34 -1.43
CA GLU A 56 11.84 -18.11 -1.77
C GLU A 56 11.72 -18.39 -3.28
N LEU A 57 12.86 -18.47 -4.00
CA LEU A 57 12.84 -18.71 -5.46
C LEU A 57 12.27 -20.10 -5.81
N ALA A 58 12.52 -21.09 -4.96
CA ALA A 58 12.01 -22.45 -5.19
C ALA A 58 10.47 -22.49 -5.07
N GLU A 59 9.92 -21.75 -4.11
CA GLU A 59 8.48 -21.60 -3.89
C GLU A 59 7.81 -20.87 -5.05
N ILE A 60 8.46 -19.84 -5.60
CA ILE A 60 7.99 -19.15 -6.82
C ILE A 60 7.90 -20.14 -7.97
N ILE A 61 8.96 -20.89 -8.23
CA ILE A 61 9.02 -21.87 -9.33
C ILE A 61 7.94 -22.94 -9.13
N GLY A 62 7.81 -23.49 -7.91
CA GLY A 62 6.79 -24.48 -7.59
C GLY A 62 5.37 -23.97 -7.80
N ASN A 63 5.08 -22.73 -7.34
CA ASN A 63 3.77 -22.11 -7.53
C ASN A 63 3.49 -21.79 -9.01
N PHE A 64 4.52 -21.39 -9.76
CA PHE A 64 4.41 -21.13 -11.19
C PHE A 64 3.95 -22.39 -11.96
N TYR A 65 4.62 -23.52 -11.75
CA TYR A 65 4.24 -24.80 -12.38
C TYR A 65 2.90 -25.33 -11.88
N TYR A 66 2.58 -25.13 -10.60
CA TYR A 66 1.26 -25.49 -10.08
C TYR A 66 0.14 -24.72 -10.80
N ASN A 67 0.31 -23.42 -10.98
CA ASN A 67 -0.68 -22.59 -11.68
C ASN A 67 -0.80 -23.02 -13.15
N GLU A 68 0.31 -23.31 -13.81
CA GLU A 68 0.34 -23.78 -15.21
C GLU A 68 -0.42 -25.12 -15.35
N ASP A 69 -0.17 -26.09 -14.45
CA ASP A 69 -0.87 -27.39 -14.43
C ASP A 69 -2.39 -27.24 -14.22
N LYS A 70 -2.80 -26.27 -13.42
CA LYS A 70 -4.21 -26.00 -13.12
C LYS A 70 -4.90 -25.04 -14.10
N GLY A 71 -4.19 -24.52 -15.08
CA GLY A 71 -4.72 -23.51 -16.01
C GLY A 71 -5.10 -22.19 -15.31
N LEU A 72 -4.44 -21.87 -14.22
CA LEU A 72 -4.65 -20.62 -13.47
C LEU A 72 -3.80 -19.49 -14.04
N GLU A 73 -4.24 -18.25 -13.84
CA GLU A 73 -3.45 -17.08 -14.23
C GLU A 73 -2.06 -17.10 -13.58
N ASN A 74 -1.04 -16.79 -14.37
CA ASN A 74 0.35 -16.92 -13.95
C ASN A 74 1.17 -15.66 -14.19
N THR A 75 0.53 -14.50 -14.07
CA THR A 75 1.17 -13.19 -14.21
C THR A 75 1.67 -12.70 -12.85
N TRP A 76 2.89 -12.21 -12.85
CA TRP A 76 3.60 -11.73 -11.65
C TRP A 76 4.14 -10.32 -11.85
N ILE A 77 4.22 -9.56 -10.77
CA ILE A 77 4.90 -8.28 -10.72
C ILE A 77 6.11 -8.38 -9.79
N LEU A 78 7.28 -8.04 -10.31
CA LEU A 78 8.54 -8.02 -9.59
C LEU A 78 8.83 -6.59 -9.15
N LYS A 79 8.94 -6.39 -7.85
CA LYS A 79 9.09 -5.06 -7.24
C LYS A 79 10.42 -4.96 -6.50
N PRO A 80 11.32 -4.05 -6.88
CA PRO A 80 12.53 -3.80 -6.09
C PRO A 80 12.19 -3.42 -4.65
N ILE A 81 12.95 -3.98 -3.70
CA ILE A 81 12.69 -3.76 -2.26
C ILE A 81 12.95 -2.29 -1.88
N ASN A 82 14.00 -1.69 -2.45
CA ASN A 82 14.51 -0.38 -2.05
C ASN A 82 14.16 0.76 -3.01
N MET A 83 13.31 0.51 -4.02
CA MET A 83 12.92 1.52 -5.00
C MET A 83 11.45 1.89 -4.87
N SER A 84 11.13 3.12 -5.25
CA SER A 84 9.78 3.69 -5.26
C SER A 84 9.40 4.19 -6.67
N ARG A 85 8.16 4.62 -6.86
CA ARG A 85 7.64 5.24 -8.08
C ARG A 85 7.79 4.35 -9.31
N SER A 86 7.48 3.06 -9.15
CA SER A 86 7.51 2.03 -10.21
C SER A 86 8.87 1.85 -10.92
N MET A 87 9.97 2.34 -10.34
CA MET A 87 11.29 2.16 -10.91
C MET A 87 11.69 0.68 -10.88
N ASP A 88 12.23 0.18 -12.00
CA ASP A 88 12.74 -1.18 -12.17
C ASP A 88 11.74 -2.29 -11.79
N MET A 89 10.45 -2.02 -11.93
CA MET A 89 9.40 -3.03 -11.81
C MET A 89 9.27 -3.78 -13.13
N LEU A 90 9.04 -5.09 -13.05
CA LEU A 90 8.78 -5.96 -14.19
C LEU A 90 7.44 -6.67 -13.99
N ILE A 91 6.59 -6.70 -15.01
CA ILE A 91 5.40 -7.54 -15.05
C ILE A 91 5.65 -8.62 -16.10
N THR A 92 5.42 -9.87 -15.74
CA THR A 92 5.67 -10.99 -16.65
C THR A 92 4.87 -12.23 -16.26
N ASP A 93 4.56 -13.06 -17.26
CA ASP A 93 4.06 -14.41 -17.14
C ASP A 93 5.11 -15.47 -17.57
N ASN A 94 6.36 -15.04 -17.72
CA ASN A 94 7.47 -15.87 -18.19
C ASN A 94 8.40 -16.24 -17.03
N LEU A 95 8.42 -17.52 -16.67
CA LEU A 95 9.28 -18.01 -15.58
C LEU A 95 10.77 -17.70 -15.78
N LYS A 96 11.26 -17.73 -17.04
CA LYS A 96 12.68 -17.45 -17.31
C LYS A 96 13.05 -16.00 -16.98
N GLU A 97 12.11 -15.06 -17.20
CA GLU A 97 12.32 -13.66 -16.84
C GLU A 97 12.30 -13.48 -15.33
N ILE A 98 11.39 -14.18 -14.63
CA ILE A 98 11.36 -14.18 -13.16
C ILE A 98 12.71 -14.66 -12.61
N ILE A 99 13.23 -15.79 -13.08
CA ILE A 99 14.50 -16.36 -12.62
C ILE A 99 15.66 -15.39 -12.90
N ARG A 100 15.73 -14.83 -14.11
CA ARG A 100 16.79 -13.88 -14.48
C ARG A 100 16.76 -12.59 -13.65
N ALA A 101 15.56 -12.15 -13.24
CA ALA A 101 15.43 -10.94 -12.45
C ALA A 101 16.09 -11.01 -11.06
N VAL A 102 16.42 -12.21 -10.55
CA VAL A 102 17.20 -12.40 -9.31
C VAL A 102 18.57 -11.73 -9.41
N GLU A 103 19.18 -11.75 -10.59
CA GLU A 103 20.50 -11.17 -10.84
C GLU A 103 20.50 -9.62 -10.87
N THR A 104 19.31 -9.01 -11.02
CA THR A 104 19.16 -7.56 -11.13
C THR A 104 18.93 -6.85 -9.79
N GLY A 105 19.13 -7.57 -8.68
CA GLY A 105 19.03 -7.04 -7.32
C GLY A 105 17.81 -7.54 -6.55
N PRO A 106 17.71 -7.19 -5.26
CA PRO A 106 16.71 -7.73 -4.36
C PRO A 106 15.29 -7.26 -4.73
N LYS A 107 14.41 -8.22 -4.99
CA LYS A 107 13.01 -7.98 -5.41
C LYS A 107 12.02 -8.85 -4.65
N ILE A 108 10.78 -8.40 -4.60
CA ILE A 108 9.59 -9.18 -4.25
C ILE A 108 8.93 -9.62 -5.55
N CYS A 109 8.61 -10.90 -5.67
CA CYS A 109 7.74 -11.45 -6.71
C CYS A 109 6.32 -11.56 -6.13
N GLN A 110 5.38 -10.81 -6.66
CA GLN A 110 4.00 -10.76 -6.16
C GLN A 110 3.02 -11.10 -7.28
N LYS A 111 1.94 -11.80 -6.92
CA LYS A 111 0.87 -12.09 -7.87
C LYS A 111 0.28 -10.78 -8.41
N TYR A 112 0.20 -10.66 -9.72
CA TYR A 112 -0.34 -9.46 -10.35
C TYR A 112 -1.87 -9.45 -10.30
N ILE A 113 -2.47 -8.29 -10.11
CA ILE A 113 -3.94 -8.11 -10.17
C ILE A 113 -4.31 -7.92 -11.65
N ASN A 114 -4.64 -9.04 -12.32
CA ASN A 114 -4.95 -9.06 -13.75
C ASN A 114 -6.33 -8.50 -14.11
N SER A 115 -7.24 -8.49 -13.15
CA SER A 115 -8.60 -8.00 -13.32
C SER A 115 -8.88 -6.87 -12.32
N PRO A 116 -8.19 -5.72 -12.43
CA PRO A 116 -8.46 -4.57 -11.56
C PRO A 116 -9.81 -3.96 -11.91
N LEU A 117 -10.44 -3.30 -10.93
CA LEU A 117 -11.51 -2.36 -11.23
C LEU A 117 -10.93 -1.23 -12.10
N LEU A 118 -11.64 -0.89 -13.17
CA LEU A 118 -11.24 0.17 -14.08
C LEU A 118 -12.15 1.39 -13.94
N MET A 119 -11.58 2.57 -14.02
CA MET A 119 -12.30 3.83 -14.14
C MET A 119 -11.96 4.47 -15.48
N ASN A 120 -12.99 4.71 -16.32
CA ASN A 120 -12.81 5.19 -17.68
C ASN A 120 -11.82 4.32 -18.49
N ASN A 121 -11.97 3.00 -18.41
CA ASN A 121 -11.12 1.97 -19.02
C ASN A 121 -9.65 1.97 -18.53
N LYS A 122 -9.31 2.74 -17.51
CA LYS A 122 -7.95 2.85 -17.01
C LYS A 122 -7.81 2.18 -15.65
N LYS A 123 -6.64 1.58 -15.44
CA LYS A 123 -6.22 1.09 -14.14
C LYS A 123 -5.98 2.27 -13.19
N PHE A 124 -6.30 2.09 -11.93
CA PHE A 124 -6.09 3.12 -10.90
C PHE A 124 -5.71 2.50 -9.56
N ASP A 125 -5.17 3.32 -8.70
CA ASP A 125 -5.01 3.02 -7.28
C ASP A 125 -5.57 4.14 -6.42
N LEU A 126 -5.81 3.79 -5.16
CA LEU A 126 -6.35 4.67 -4.13
C LEU A 126 -5.24 5.03 -3.16
N ARG A 127 -5.01 6.34 -2.96
CA ARG A 127 -4.07 6.85 -1.95
C ARG A 127 -4.84 7.44 -0.77
N PHE A 128 -4.66 6.86 0.40
CA PHE A 128 -5.17 7.35 1.67
C PHE A 128 -4.05 7.87 2.55
N ILE A 129 -4.43 8.74 3.49
CA ILE A 129 -3.59 9.10 4.63
C ILE A 129 -4.18 8.46 5.87
N ILE A 130 -3.34 7.76 6.61
CA ILE A 130 -3.67 7.17 7.89
C ILE A 130 -2.77 7.75 8.98
N ALA A 131 -3.32 7.94 10.17
CA ALA A 131 -2.60 8.41 11.33
C ALA A 131 -2.68 7.38 12.45
N VAL A 132 -1.57 7.13 13.12
CA VAL A 132 -1.49 6.19 14.23
C VAL A 132 -1.05 6.93 15.47
N LYS A 133 -1.96 6.99 16.45
CA LYS A 133 -1.73 7.64 17.74
C LYS A 133 -1.10 6.70 18.75
N ASN A 134 -1.57 5.45 18.81
CA ASN A 134 -1.04 4.39 19.65
C ASN A 134 -1.10 3.05 18.91
N LEU A 135 -0.18 2.16 19.25
CA LEU A 135 -0.20 0.78 18.78
C LEU A 135 -0.82 -0.19 19.81
N LEU A 136 -0.80 0.16 21.10
CA LEU A 136 -1.42 -0.64 22.15
C LEU A 136 -1.98 0.29 23.27
N PRO A 137 -3.32 0.42 23.43
CA PRO A 137 -4.32 -0.08 22.49
C PRO A 137 -4.18 0.56 21.10
N LEU A 138 -4.58 -0.15 20.05
CA LEU A 138 -4.46 0.40 18.69
C LEU A 138 -5.42 1.59 18.50
N GLU A 139 -4.85 2.73 18.15
CA GLU A 139 -5.55 3.96 17.79
C GLU A 139 -5.11 4.38 16.40
N LEU A 140 -5.81 3.83 15.42
CA LEU A 140 -5.62 4.02 13.98
C LEU A 140 -6.76 4.85 13.42
N TYR A 141 -6.44 5.86 12.63
CA TYR A 141 -7.39 6.80 12.06
C TYR A 141 -7.16 6.93 10.55
N PHE A 142 -8.26 6.99 9.79
CA PHE A 142 -8.24 7.37 8.38
C PHE A 142 -8.63 8.83 8.22
N TYR A 143 -7.92 9.53 7.33
CA TYR A 143 -8.33 10.85 6.90
C TYR A 143 -9.40 10.71 5.81
N GLU A 144 -10.67 10.88 6.19
CA GLU A 144 -11.82 10.58 5.32
C GLU A 144 -12.35 11.81 4.56
N LYS A 145 -11.91 13.03 4.94
CA LYS A 145 -12.33 14.24 4.23
C LYS A 145 -11.78 14.30 2.80
N MET A 146 -10.74 13.52 2.50
CA MET A 146 -10.12 13.46 1.20
C MET A 146 -9.23 12.22 1.08
N PHE A 147 -9.41 11.50 0.01
CA PHE A 147 -8.42 10.58 -0.56
C PHE A 147 -8.31 10.86 -2.05
N TRP A 148 -7.35 10.31 -2.73
CA TRP A 148 -7.23 10.55 -4.16
C TRP A 148 -6.92 9.29 -4.93
N ILE A 149 -7.32 9.32 -6.17
CA ILE A 149 -7.18 8.23 -7.12
C ILE A 149 -6.10 8.63 -8.12
N ARG A 150 -5.13 7.78 -8.31
CA ARG A 150 -4.10 7.94 -9.33
C ARG A 150 -4.42 7.00 -10.48
N SER A 151 -4.55 7.53 -11.67
CA SER A 151 -4.93 6.77 -12.86
C SER A 151 -3.73 6.52 -13.76
N ALA A 152 -3.69 5.35 -14.38
CA ALA A 152 -2.79 5.06 -15.49
C ALA A 152 -3.06 6.01 -16.69
N ASN A 153 -2.08 6.18 -17.56
CA ASN A 153 -2.21 7.13 -18.69
C ASN A 153 -3.00 6.53 -19.86
N LYS A 154 -2.88 5.21 -20.06
CA LYS A 154 -3.53 4.49 -21.16
C LYS A 154 -4.59 3.53 -20.66
N ASP A 155 -5.46 3.12 -21.59
CA ASP A 155 -6.52 2.17 -21.34
C ASP A 155 -5.97 0.76 -21.09
N TYR A 156 -6.56 0.08 -20.13
CA TYR A 156 -6.24 -1.29 -19.75
C TYR A 156 -7.14 -2.25 -20.53
N ASN A 157 -6.60 -2.92 -21.53
CA ASN A 157 -7.31 -3.97 -22.28
C ASN A 157 -6.64 -5.31 -22.01
N LYS A 158 -7.33 -6.19 -21.26
CA LYS A 158 -6.79 -7.51 -20.88
C LYS A 158 -6.41 -8.39 -22.07
N GLU A 159 -7.10 -8.26 -23.20
CA GLU A 159 -6.89 -9.11 -24.38
C GLU A 159 -5.66 -8.71 -25.22
N SER A 160 -5.22 -7.47 -25.08
CA SER A 160 -4.09 -6.90 -25.86
C SER A 160 -3.00 -6.32 -24.98
N LEU A 161 -2.83 -6.83 -23.75
CA LEU A 161 -1.84 -6.34 -22.81
C LEU A 161 -0.43 -6.62 -23.29
N SER A 162 0.36 -5.56 -23.44
CA SER A 162 1.81 -5.64 -23.46
C SER A 162 2.33 -5.30 -22.07
N PHE A 163 2.99 -6.22 -21.39
CA PHE A 163 3.57 -5.98 -20.05
C PHE A 163 4.66 -4.91 -20.06
N ASP A 164 5.23 -4.60 -21.23
CA ASP A 164 6.23 -3.54 -21.42
C ASP A 164 5.62 -2.14 -21.49
N ASP A 165 4.29 -2.01 -21.67
CA ASP A 165 3.65 -0.68 -21.70
C ASP A 165 3.35 -0.18 -20.30
N TYR A 166 4.35 0.42 -19.68
CA TYR A 166 4.24 0.97 -18.31
C TYR A 166 3.10 1.97 -18.13
N GLU A 167 2.68 2.68 -19.19
CA GLU A 167 1.59 3.66 -19.11
C GLU A 167 0.20 3.02 -18.95
N VAL A 168 0.08 1.72 -19.25
CA VAL A 168 -1.13 0.91 -19.00
C VAL A 168 -1.17 0.38 -17.57
N HIS A 169 0.00 -0.01 -17.05
CA HIS A 169 0.09 -0.81 -15.83
C HIS A 169 0.32 0.01 -14.56
N PHE A 170 1.05 1.13 -14.66
CA PHE A 170 1.46 1.91 -13.50
C PHE A 170 0.71 3.24 -13.41
N THR A 171 0.32 3.57 -12.20
CA THR A 171 -0.43 4.78 -11.84
C THR A 171 0.50 5.92 -11.42
N VAL A 172 1.75 5.59 -11.05
CA VAL A 172 2.79 6.55 -10.69
C VAL A 172 4.06 6.22 -11.45
N MET A 173 4.50 7.16 -12.30
CA MET A 173 5.71 7.00 -13.10
C MET A 173 6.59 8.24 -13.00
N ASN A 174 7.92 8.01 -12.97
CA ASN A 174 8.90 9.10 -12.95
C ASN A 174 9.12 9.75 -14.34
N TYR A 175 8.68 9.11 -15.41
CA TYR A 175 9.08 9.44 -16.79
C TYR A 175 7.92 9.91 -17.67
N SER A 176 6.73 10.05 -17.10
CA SER A 176 5.57 10.45 -17.89
C SER A 176 5.69 11.90 -18.36
N LYS A 177 5.62 12.12 -19.67
CA LYS A 177 5.47 13.45 -20.27
C LYS A 177 4.15 14.12 -19.90
N PHE A 178 3.17 13.34 -19.48
CA PHE A 178 1.79 13.79 -19.22
C PHE A 178 1.49 14.09 -17.74
N GLY A 179 2.45 13.88 -16.86
CA GLY A 179 2.22 14.03 -15.43
C GLY A 179 1.30 12.95 -14.83
N MET A 180 1.06 13.03 -13.54
CA MET A 180 0.16 12.12 -12.84
C MET A 180 -1.28 12.63 -12.94
N GLN A 181 -2.16 11.81 -13.51
CA GLN A 181 -3.60 12.08 -13.50
C GLN A 181 -4.15 11.77 -12.12
N THR A 182 -4.78 12.74 -11.49
CA THR A 182 -5.40 12.61 -10.17
C THR A 182 -6.88 12.87 -10.27
N ILE A 183 -7.67 11.96 -9.75
CA ILE A 183 -9.13 12.08 -9.63
C ILE A 183 -9.43 12.20 -8.12
N TYR A 184 -10.45 12.95 -7.77
CA TYR A 184 -10.80 13.16 -6.37
C TYR A 184 -11.84 12.15 -5.90
N ASP A 185 -11.89 11.94 -4.59
CA ASP A 185 -12.78 11.04 -3.90
C ASP A 185 -14.24 11.22 -4.30
N LYS A 186 -14.72 12.46 -4.43
CA LYS A 186 -16.10 12.76 -4.81
C LYS A 186 -16.45 12.25 -6.20
N ASP A 187 -15.56 12.45 -7.17
CA ASP A 187 -15.76 12.00 -8.55
C ASP A 187 -15.74 10.46 -8.62
N PHE A 188 -14.88 9.83 -7.84
CA PHE A 188 -14.80 8.38 -7.74
C PHE A 188 -16.06 7.78 -7.08
N ILE A 189 -16.52 8.35 -5.97
CA ILE A 189 -17.74 7.89 -5.29
C ILE A 189 -18.95 8.06 -6.21
N GLN A 190 -19.02 9.16 -6.96
CA GLN A 190 -20.07 9.38 -7.95
C GLN A 190 -20.01 8.33 -9.07
N TYR A 191 -18.83 8.03 -9.58
CA TYR A 191 -18.62 6.97 -10.58
C TYR A 191 -19.09 5.59 -10.10
N LEU A 192 -18.82 5.23 -8.83
CA LEU A 192 -19.31 3.99 -8.25
C LEU A 192 -20.84 3.97 -8.13
N LYS A 193 -21.47 5.08 -7.70
CA LYS A 193 -22.92 5.21 -7.61
C LYS A 193 -23.60 5.02 -8.96
N GLU A 194 -23.04 5.56 -10.03
CA GLU A 194 -23.55 5.39 -11.40
C GLU A 194 -23.53 3.92 -11.86
N LYS A 195 -22.65 3.11 -11.25
CA LYS A 195 -22.58 1.65 -11.45
C LYS A 195 -23.39 0.86 -10.41
N ASN A 196 -24.19 1.51 -9.57
CA ASN A 196 -24.93 0.91 -8.47
C ASN A 196 -24.04 0.21 -7.44
N VAL A 197 -22.82 0.74 -7.22
CA VAL A 197 -21.87 0.25 -6.23
C VAL A 197 -21.79 1.22 -5.05
N GLU A 198 -21.98 0.68 -3.83
CA GLU A 198 -21.81 1.44 -2.60
C GLU A 198 -20.35 1.43 -2.15
N TRP A 199 -19.81 2.61 -1.86
CA TRP A 199 -18.41 2.76 -1.41
C TRP A 199 -18.18 2.28 0.03
N GLU A 200 -19.09 2.57 0.94
CA GLU A 200 -18.88 2.35 2.38
C GLU A 200 -18.56 0.89 2.77
N PRO A 201 -19.23 -0.15 2.21
CA PRO A 201 -18.86 -1.54 2.48
C PRO A 201 -17.43 -1.89 2.04
N ILE A 202 -17.00 -1.38 0.88
CA ILE A 202 -15.65 -1.58 0.34
C ILE A 202 -14.62 -0.92 1.26
N PHE A 203 -14.88 0.32 1.64
CA PHE A 203 -13.99 1.09 2.51
C PHE A 203 -13.88 0.48 3.91
N LYS A 204 -14.97 -0.04 4.44
CA LYS A 204 -14.97 -0.78 5.70
C LYS A 204 -14.06 -2.01 5.64
N LYS A 205 -14.15 -2.80 4.56
CA LYS A 205 -13.23 -3.94 4.35
C LYS A 205 -11.77 -3.49 4.32
N LEU A 206 -11.46 -2.41 3.60
CA LEU A 206 -10.11 -1.86 3.56
C LEU A 206 -9.61 -1.45 4.94
N LYS A 207 -10.45 -0.72 5.71
CA LYS A 207 -10.12 -0.33 7.09
C LYS A 207 -9.81 -1.54 7.97
N GLU A 208 -10.61 -2.60 7.88
CA GLU A 208 -10.41 -3.85 8.63
C GLU A 208 -9.10 -4.56 8.24
N LYS A 209 -8.77 -4.61 6.95
CA LYS A 209 -7.49 -5.17 6.47
C LYS A 209 -6.29 -4.38 7.01
N VAL A 210 -6.34 -3.07 6.95
CA VAL A 210 -5.27 -2.22 7.50
C VAL A 210 -5.13 -2.41 9.01
N LYS A 211 -6.24 -2.44 9.75
CA LYS A 211 -6.24 -2.73 11.19
C LYS A 211 -5.56 -4.06 11.50
N LYS A 212 -5.86 -5.11 10.75
CA LYS A 212 -5.21 -6.43 10.90
C LYS A 212 -3.70 -6.34 10.70
N VAL A 213 -3.22 -5.61 9.68
CA VAL A 213 -1.78 -5.42 9.44
C VAL A 213 -1.09 -4.82 10.67
N PHE A 214 -1.63 -3.75 11.25
CA PHE A 214 -1.04 -3.13 12.44
C PHE A 214 -1.09 -4.04 13.68
N LEU A 215 -2.17 -4.77 13.89
CA LEU A 215 -2.28 -5.74 15.00
C LEU A 215 -1.26 -6.87 14.86
N LEU A 216 -1.07 -7.39 13.64
CA LEU A 216 -0.05 -8.41 13.37
C LEU A 216 1.36 -7.87 13.57
N ALA A 217 1.64 -6.64 13.11
CA ALA A 217 2.94 -6.01 13.32
C ALA A 217 3.26 -5.86 14.82
N CYS A 218 2.28 -5.48 15.63
CA CYS A 218 2.45 -5.40 17.09
C CYS A 218 2.67 -6.76 17.75
N LYS A 219 2.02 -7.82 17.22
CA LYS A 219 2.16 -9.18 17.71
C LYS A 219 3.54 -9.76 17.39
N ASP A 220 3.98 -9.62 16.13
CA ASP A 220 5.21 -10.24 15.62
C ASP A 220 6.46 -9.39 15.94
N CYS A 221 6.28 -8.08 16.13
CA CYS A 221 7.32 -7.14 16.52
C CYS A 221 6.86 -6.23 17.67
N PRO A 222 6.77 -6.75 18.92
CA PRO A 222 6.34 -5.94 20.08
C PRO A 222 7.22 -4.71 20.35
N GLN A 223 8.47 -4.73 19.88
CA GLN A 223 9.40 -3.60 19.98
C GLN A 223 8.92 -2.36 19.20
N MET A 224 7.99 -2.53 18.28
CA MET A 224 7.34 -1.43 17.57
C MET A 224 6.48 -0.55 18.50
N ILE A 225 6.00 -1.14 19.61
CA ILE A 225 5.11 -0.43 20.56
C ILE A 225 5.90 0.63 21.32
N ASN A 226 5.51 1.90 21.14
CA ASN A 226 6.12 3.03 21.83
C ASN A 226 5.06 4.11 22.09
N TYR A 227 4.84 4.43 23.35
CA TYR A 227 3.77 5.35 23.79
C TYR A 227 4.07 6.84 23.51
N THR A 228 5.31 7.17 23.17
CA THR A 228 5.71 8.54 22.77
C THR A 228 5.76 8.70 21.23
N SER A 229 5.49 7.64 20.48
CA SER A 229 5.46 7.69 19.03
C SER A 229 4.06 8.00 18.50
N ARG A 230 4.02 8.80 17.44
CA ARG A 230 2.84 9.15 16.65
C ARG A 230 3.29 9.18 15.20
N ALA A 231 2.56 8.60 14.28
CA ALA A 231 3.01 8.58 12.90
C ALA A 231 1.87 8.76 11.90
N ILE A 232 2.25 9.22 10.70
CA ILE A 232 1.39 9.37 9.55
C ILE A 232 1.94 8.48 8.45
N TYR A 233 1.07 7.70 7.81
CA TYR A 233 1.43 6.83 6.71
C TYR A 233 0.56 7.12 5.47
N GLY A 234 1.16 6.94 4.30
CA GLY A 234 0.42 6.86 3.05
C GLY A 234 0.07 5.40 2.77
N LEU A 235 -1.19 5.11 2.59
CA LEU A 235 -1.68 3.79 2.22
C LEU A 235 -2.03 3.79 0.74
N ASP A 236 -1.48 2.87 -0.02
CA ASP A 236 -1.85 2.60 -1.40
C ASP A 236 -2.65 1.31 -1.47
N ALA A 237 -3.83 1.39 -2.09
CA ALA A 237 -4.72 0.26 -2.27
C ALA A 237 -5.25 0.19 -3.71
N MET A 238 -5.65 -1.01 -4.14
CA MET A 238 -6.28 -1.25 -5.44
C MET A 238 -7.51 -2.11 -5.23
N LEU A 239 -8.53 -1.88 -6.04
CA LEU A 239 -9.71 -2.74 -6.11
C LEU A 239 -9.58 -3.69 -7.29
N ASP A 240 -9.98 -4.94 -7.11
CA ASP A 240 -10.20 -5.84 -8.22
C ASP A 240 -11.63 -5.70 -8.79
N ASN A 241 -11.94 -6.45 -9.84
CA ASN A 241 -13.25 -6.42 -10.49
C ASN A 241 -14.38 -7.01 -9.63
N GLU A 242 -14.05 -7.68 -8.52
CA GLU A 242 -15.01 -8.16 -7.50
C GLU A 242 -15.19 -7.14 -6.38
N LEU A 243 -14.59 -5.96 -6.51
CA LEU A 243 -14.60 -4.87 -5.52
C LEU A 243 -13.87 -5.23 -4.22
N GLU A 244 -12.98 -6.22 -4.27
CA GLU A 244 -12.16 -6.57 -3.11
C GLU A 244 -10.94 -5.64 -3.01
N PRO A 245 -10.73 -4.98 -1.87
CA PRO A 245 -9.58 -4.09 -1.70
C PRO A 245 -8.31 -4.88 -1.38
N HIS A 246 -7.24 -4.59 -2.12
CA HIS A 246 -5.89 -5.10 -1.92
C HIS A 246 -4.97 -3.98 -1.47
N ILE A 247 -4.24 -4.18 -0.38
CA ILE A 247 -3.18 -3.26 0.04
C ILE A 247 -2.00 -3.43 -0.91
N ILE A 248 -1.49 -2.33 -1.45
CA ILE A 248 -0.32 -2.34 -2.34
C ILE A 248 0.96 -2.06 -1.57
N GLU A 249 0.94 -0.99 -0.76
CA GLU A 249 2.04 -0.62 0.12
C GLU A 249 1.59 0.36 1.22
N ILE A 250 2.37 0.43 2.29
CA ILE A 250 2.25 1.44 3.34
C ILE A 250 3.56 2.23 3.35
N ASN A 251 3.48 3.54 3.11
CA ASN A 251 4.62 4.41 3.00
C ASN A 251 4.75 5.29 4.25
N TYR A 252 5.94 5.37 4.83
CA TYR A 252 6.24 6.35 5.85
C TYR A 252 6.44 7.74 5.21
N GLN A 253 6.19 8.80 5.97
CA GLN A 253 6.36 10.20 5.56
C GLN A 253 5.73 10.51 4.17
N PRO A 254 4.40 10.33 4.01
CA PRO A 254 3.75 10.60 2.75
C PRO A 254 3.88 12.06 2.35
N ASP A 255 3.98 12.33 1.05
CA ASP A 255 3.87 13.70 0.53
C ASP A 255 2.42 14.20 0.71
N CYS A 256 2.26 15.15 1.60
CA CYS A 256 0.97 15.75 1.94
C CYS A 256 0.71 17.10 1.23
N THR A 257 1.60 17.54 0.35
CA THR A 257 1.51 18.84 -0.33
C THR A 257 0.17 19.04 -1.03
N ARG A 258 -0.33 17.98 -1.69
CA ARG A 258 -1.63 18.03 -2.37
C ARG A 258 -2.78 18.15 -1.39
N ALA A 259 -2.76 17.33 -0.32
CA ALA A 259 -3.80 17.38 0.69
C ALA A 259 -3.96 18.78 1.28
N CYS A 260 -2.85 19.42 1.63
CA CYS A 260 -2.84 20.80 2.16
C CYS A 260 -3.38 21.85 1.17
N LYS A 261 -3.16 21.60 -0.14
CA LYS A 261 -3.66 22.52 -1.17
C LYS A 261 -5.19 22.50 -1.29
N PHE A 262 -5.81 21.33 -1.11
CA PHE A 262 -7.25 21.14 -1.29
C PHE A 262 -8.04 21.20 0.02
N VAL A 263 -7.40 20.84 1.13
CA VAL A 263 -8.00 20.92 2.47
C VAL A 263 -7.07 21.75 3.35
N PRO A 264 -7.31 23.06 3.49
CA PRO A 264 -6.44 23.94 4.29
C PRO A 264 -6.25 23.46 5.75
N GLU A 265 -7.29 22.82 6.33
CA GLU A 265 -7.28 22.32 7.69
C GLU A 265 -6.59 20.95 7.87
N TYR A 266 -6.03 20.39 6.81
CA TYR A 266 -5.48 19.05 6.77
C TYR A 266 -4.50 18.74 7.92
N TYR A 267 -3.50 19.58 8.12
CA TYR A 267 -2.56 19.39 9.22
C TYR A 267 -3.18 19.67 10.59
N ASN A 268 -4.09 20.63 10.70
CA ASN A 268 -4.80 20.91 11.95
C ASN A 268 -5.61 19.68 12.38
N ASP A 269 -6.30 19.03 11.46
CA ASP A 269 -7.07 17.81 11.73
C ASP A 269 -6.15 16.69 12.23
N ILE A 270 -5.05 16.43 11.52
CA ILE A 270 -4.10 15.37 11.89
C ILE A 270 -3.44 15.65 13.25
N PHE A 271 -2.92 16.86 13.45
CA PHE A 271 -2.28 17.23 14.71
C PHE A 271 -3.26 17.22 15.88
N SER A 272 -4.50 17.64 15.65
CA SER A 272 -5.55 17.60 16.68
C SER A 272 -5.85 16.16 17.09
N THR A 273 -5.95 15.21 16.13
CA THR A 273 -6.14 13.79 16.43
C THR A 273 -4.96 13.19 17.18
N LEU A 274 -3.74 13.45 16.71
CA LEU A 274 -2.54 12.80 17.24
C LEU A 274 -2.12 13.32 18.60
N TYR A 275 -2.33 14.63 18.87
CA TYR A 275 -1.71 15.29 20.03
C TYR A 275 -2.68 15.99 20.98
N PHE A 276 -3.90 16.34 20.56
CA PHE A 276 -4.77 17.20 21.35
C PHE A 276 -6.11 16.60 21.78
N GLU A 277 -6.39 15.33 21.45
CA GLU A 277 -7.64 14.61 21.80
C GLU A 277 -8.93 15.35 21.39
N LYS A 278 -8.85 16.18 20.36
CA LYS A 278 -10.01 16.89 19.82
C LYS A 278 -10.62 16.10 18.69
N ASP A 279 -11.94 16.17 18.57
CA ASP A 279 -12.64 15.68 17.39
C ASP A 279 -12.18 16.50 16.17
N SER A 280 -11.51 15.83 15.24
CA SER A 280 -10.73 16.49 14.19
C SER A 280 -11.18 16.10 12.79
N GLY A 281 -12.29 15.34 12.68
CA GLY A 281 -12.75 14.81 11.38
C GLY A 281 -11.89 13.68 10.83
N MET A 282 -11.03 13.06 11.65
CA MET A 282 -10.43 11.75 11.37
C MET A 282 -11.24 10.66 12.07
N ASN A 283 -11.56 9.59 11.36
CA ASN A 283 -12.36 8.51 11.89
C ASN A 283 -11.49 7.35 12.39
N LYS A 284 -11.75 6.95 13.64
CA LYS A 284 -11.08 5.80 14.28
C LYS A 284 -11.58 4.49 13.65
N VAL A 285 -10.66 3.56 13.44
CA VAL A 285 -10.94 2.22 12.87
C VAL A 285 -11.09 1.17 13.96
#